data_c7d4ac407a65902afcb294a6b2750a70
#
_entry.id   c7d4ac407a65902afcb294a6b2750a70
#
_cell.length_a   1.000
_cell.length_b   1.000
_cell.length_c   1.000
_cell.angle_alpha   90.00
_cell.angle_beta   90.00
_cell.angle_gamma   90.00
#
_symmetry.space_group_name_H-M   'P 1'
#
loop_
_entity.id
_entity.type
_entity.pdbx_description
1 polymer ?
#
loop_
_entity_poly.entity_id
_entity_poly.type
_entity_poly.pdbx_seq_one_letter_code
_entity_poly.pdbx_strand_id
1 'polypeptide(L)'
;LNPAMGGAGLAAIVGLVIAVNASLFNVDGGHRAVKYSRVYGVCPTIYQEGTHLRIPWFETPIDYDVRAKPRSIASLTGTKDLQMVSLTCRVLSRPSVENLPTIYRELGTDYDERVLPSIVNEVLKSVVAQFNASQLITQREMVSRLVRDNLTLRARRFNIILDDVSLTHISFSPEFTH
;
A
#
# COMPACT_ATOMS: atom_id res chain seq x y z
N LEU A 1 -49.63 12.62 34.16
CA LEU A 1 -48.53 12.14 33.31
C LEU A 1 -49.00 12.10 31.88
N ASN A 2 -48.64 13.10 31.08
CA ASN A 2 -49.04 13.19 29.68
C ASN A 2 -48.35 12.10 28.85
N PRO A 3 -49.08 11.31 28.08
CA PRO A 3 -48.51 10.23 27.25
C PRO A 3 -47.54 10.79 26.20
N ALA A 4 -47.64 12.06 25.84
CA ALA A 4 -46.76 12.75 24.94
C ALA A 4 -45.32 12.91 25.50
N MET A 5 -45.16 13.05 26.81
CA MET A 5 -43.84 13.17 27.45
C MET A 5 -43.10 11.81 27.48
N GLY A 6 -43.82 10.69 27.63
CA GLY A 6 -43.24 9.36 27.56
C GLY A 6 -42.73 9.00 26.16
N GLY A 7 -43.49 9.40 25.13
CA GLY A 7 -43.10 9.19 23.74
C GLY A 7 -41.87 10.01 23.33
N ALA A 8 -41.79 11.25 23.76
CA ALA A 8 -40.62 12.13 23.49
C ALA A 8 -39.35 11.59 24.21
N GLY A 9 -39.49 11.09 25.44
CA GLY A 9 -38.40 10.53 26.19
C GLY A 9 -37.85 9.25 25.53
N LEU A 10 -38.72 8.34 25.07
CA LEU A 10 -38.32 7.14 24.33
C LEU A 10 -37.65 7.48 23.01
N ALA A 11 -38.19 8.44 22.25
CA ALA A 11 -37.61 8.89 21.01
C ALA A 11 -36.19 9.47 21.21
N ALA A 12 -36.00 10.26 22.28
CA ALA A 12 -34.68 10.79 22.63
C ALA A 12 -33.68 9.72 23.00
N ILE A 13 -34.09 8.69 23.75
CA ILE A 13 -33.22 7.56 24.12
C ILE A 13 -32.85 6.74 22.88
N VAL A 14 -33.80 6.42 22.01
CA VAL A 14 -33.57 5.69 20.76
C VAL A 14 -32.62 6.48 19.85
N GLY A 15 -32.85 7.78 19.72
CA GLY A 15 -31.95 8.66 18.92
C GLY A 15 -30.54 8.71 19.47
N LEU A 16 -30.38 8.75 20.80
CA LEU A 16 -29.07 8.71 21.45
C LEU A 16 -28.35 7.39 21.19
N VAL A 17 -29.06 6.25 21.30
CA VAL A 17 -28.49 4.92 21.04
C VAL A 17 -28.03 4.80 19.57
N ILE A 18 -28.85 5.26 18.64
CA ILE A 18 -28.48 5.29 17.20
C ILE A 18 -27.25 6.18 16.97
N ALA A 19 -27.20 7.34 17.58
CA ALA A 19 -26.07 8.26 17.46
C ALA A 19 -24.79 7.65 18.03
N VAL A 20 -24.84 6.98 19.17
CA VAL A 20 -23.69 6.30 19.77
C VAL A 20 -23.21 5.16 18.88
N ASN A 21 -24.13 4.33 18.36
CA ASN A 21 -23.76 3.24 17.44
C ASN A 21 -23.14 3.77 16.15
N ALA A 22 -23.65 4.86 15.61
CA ALA A 22 -23.10 5.49 14.40
C ALA A 22 -21.75 6.18 14.65
N SER A 23 -21.44 6.49 15.91
CA SER A 23 -20.18 7.13 16.30
C SER A 23 -19.05 6.12 16.52
N LEU A 24 -19.37 4.84 16.64
CA LEU A 24 -18.37 3.79 16.84
C LEU A 24 -17.91 3.22 15.51
N PHE A 25 -16.61 3.00 15.41
CA PHE A 25 -16.04 2.23 14.31
C PHE A 25 -14.96 1.28 14.85
N ASN A 26 -14.82 0.14 14.19
CA ASN A 26 -13.85 -0.88 14.56
C ASN A 26 -12.70 -0.91 13.57
N VAL A 27 -11.50 -1.10 14.09
CA VAL A 27 -10.29 -1.36 13.32
C VAL A 27 -9.90 -2.82 13.53
N ASP A 28 -9.86 -3.59 12.46
CA ASP A 28 -9.56 -5.02 12.51
C ASP A 28 -8.09 -5.27 12.86
N GLY A 29 -7.79 -6.48 13.33
CA GLY A 29 -6.42 -6.91 13.58
C GLY A 29 -5.57 -6.84 12.31
N GLY A 30 -4.35 -6.32 12.45
CA GLY A 30 -3.44 -6.11 11.32
C GLY A 30 -3.79 -4.89 10.45
N HIS A 31 -4.74 -4.07 10.88
CA HIS A 31 -5.13 -2.83 10.22
C HIS A 31 -4.84 -1.62 11.09
N ARG A 32 -4.76 -0.47 10.45
CA ARG A 32 -4.72 0.84 11.09
C ARG A 32 -5.69 1.75 10.35
N ALA A 33 -6.31 2.66 11.07
CA ALA A 33 -7.26 3.60 10.49
C ALA A 33 -6.73 5.02 10.48
N VAL A 34 -7.03 5.73 9.41
CA VAL A 34 -6.80 7.17 9.27
C VAL A 34 -8.17 7.82 9.17
N LYS A 35 -8.38 8.90 9.88
CA LYS A 35 -9.63 9.61 9.90
C LYS A 35 -9.60 10.80 8.93
N TYR A 36 -10.60 10.90 8.07
CA TYR A 36 -10.78 12.03 7.18
C TYR A 36 -11.95 12.89 7.71
N SER A 37 -11.67 14.16 8.00
CA SER A 37 -12.69 15.13 8.38
C SER A 37 -13.07 15.98 7.17
N ARG A 38 -14.37 16.20 6.97
CA ARG A 38 -14.85 17.08 5.91
C ARG A 38 -14.47 18.54 6.12
N VAL A 39 -14.24 18.93 7.37
CA VAL A 39 -13.89 20.31 7.74
C VAL A 39 -12.38 20.53 7.75
N TYR A 40 -11.64 19.61 8.35
CA TYR A 40 -10.19 19.75 8.58
C TYR A 40 -9.32 18.94 7.64
N GLY A 41 -9.90 18.08 6.80
CA GLY A 41 -9.16 17.19 5.91
C GLY A 41 -8.63 15.96 6.61
N VAL A 42 -7.46 15.47 6.20
CA VAL A 42 -6.85 14.27 6.76
C VAL A 42 -6.30 14.56 8.15
N CYS A 43 -6.78 13.81 9.16
CA CYS A 43 -6.28 13.94 10.52
C CYS A 43 -4.93 13.23 10.66
N PRO A 44 -3.96 13.82 11.39
CA PRO A 44 -2.64 13.21 11.57
C PRO A 44 -2.65 12.03 12.55
N THR A 45 -3.76 11.78 13.22
CA THR A 45 -3.88 10.71 14.22
C THR A 45 -4.11 9.36 13.54
N ILE A 46 -3.37 8.35 13.99
CA ILE A 46 -3.48 6.98 13.52
C ILE A 46 -4.20 6.17 14.59
N TYR A 47 -5.26 5.46 14.20
CA TYR A 47 -6.04 4.62 15.10
C TYR A 47 -5.56 3.18 15.02
N GLN A 48 -5.21 2.63 16.17
CA GLN A 48 -4.80 1.25 16.31
C GLN A 48 -6.00 0.30 16.30
N GLU A 49 -5.73 -0.99 16.38
CA GLU A 49 -6.76 -2.02 16.48
C GLU A 49 -7.72 -1.76 17.64
N GLY A 50 -8.99 -2.04 17.44
CA GLY A 50 -10.02 -1.90 18.45
C GLY A 50 -11.17 -1.00 18.02
N THR A 51 -11.97 -0.59 19.01
CA THR A 51 -13.13 0.27 18.78
C THR A 51 -12.79 1.71 19.11
N HIS A 52 -13.11 2.59 18.20
CA HIS A 52 -12.84 4.03 18.32
C HIS A 52 -14.11 4.85 18.08
N LEU A 53 -14.09 6.10 18.53
CA LEU A 53 -15.18 7.05 18.35
C LEU A 53 -14.90 7.95 17.14
N ARG A 54 -15.96 8.25 16.39
CA ARG A 54 -15.94 9.24 15.30
C ARG A 54 -17.17 10.12 15.39
N ILE A 55 -17.08 11.30 14.78
CA ILE A 55 -18.24 12.17 14.61
C ILE A 55 -18.99 11.71 13.36
N PRO A 56 -20.25 11.22 13.46
CA PRO A 56 -21.02 10.80 12.29
C PRO A 56 -21.16 11.98 11.30
N TRP A 57 -21.11 11.68 9.99
CA TRP A 57 -21.24 12.65 8.90
C TRP A 57 -20.01 13.52 8.63
N PHE A 58 -19.27 13.93 9.65
CA PHE A 58 -18.11 14.82 9.50
C PHE A 58 -16.79 14.07 9.33
N GLU A 59 -16.69 12.90 9.91
CA GLU A 59 -15.47 12.10 9.91
C GLU A 59 -15.72 10.74 9.28
N THR A 60 -14.82 10.34 8.38
CA THR A 60 -14.84 9.03 7.74
C THR A 60 -13.55 8.30 8.06
N PRO A 61 -13.62 7.12 8.70
CA PRO A 61 -12.43 6.30 8.93
C PRO A 61 -12.04 5.57 7.65
N ILE A 62 -10.75 5.48 7.38
CA ILE A 62 -10.21 4.75 6.25
C ILE A 62 -9.23 3.72 6.79
N ASP A 63 -9.53 2.45 6.54
CA ASP A 63 -8.73 1.34 7.03
C ASP A 63 -7.62 1.00 6.05
N TYR A 64 -6.42 0.80 6.59
CA TYR A 64 -5.27 0.30 5.85
C TYR A 64 -4.80 -1.02 6.44
N ASP A 65 -4.55 -1.98 5.58
CA ASP A 65 -3.89 -3.21 5.96
C ASP A 65 -2.39 -2.94 6.07
N VAL A 66 -1.85 -3.06 7.29
CA VAL A 66 -0.43 -2.77 7.56
C VAL A 66 0.44 -4.02 7.55
N ARG A 67 -0.15 -5.19 7.24
CA ARG A 67 0.60 -6.42 7.08
C ARG A 67 1.34 -6.43 5.75
N ALA A 68 2.47 -7.13 5.71
CA ALA A 68 3.21 -7.29 4.46
C ALA A 68 2.41 -8.11 3.46
N LYS A 69 2.27 -7.59 2.23
CA LYS A 69 1.56 -8.26 1.14
C LYS A 69 2.50 -8.55 -0.01
N PRO A 70 2.52 -9.80 -0.52
CA PRO A 70 3.29 -10.12 -1.70
C PRO A 70 2.62 -9.60 -2.97
N ARG A 71 3.43 -9.10 -3.89
CA ARG A 71 2.98 -8.67 -5.19
C ARG A 71 3.98 -9.08 -6.25
N SER A 72 3.50 -9.68 -7.33
CA SER A 72 4.33 -10.06 -8.46
C SER A 72 4.11 -9.09 -9.61
N ILE A 73 5.19 -8.55 -10.14
CA ILE A 73 5.15 -7.57 -11.22
C ILE A 73 6.04 -8.10 -12.35
N ALA A 74 5.44 -8.31 -13.51
CA ALA A 74 6.15 -8.71 -14.72
C ALA A 74 6.56 -7.47 -15.51
N SER A 75 7.80 -7.46 -16.00
CA SER A 75 8.33 -6.35 -16.77
C SER A 75 9.17 -6.87 -17.95
N LEU A 76 9.05 -6.20 -19.08
CA LEU A 76 9.88 -6.44 -20.26
C LEU A 76 10.93 -5.34 -20.34
N THR A 77 12.21 -5.71 -20.26
CA THR A 77 13.32 -4.76 -20.24
C THR A 77 14.39 -5.12 -21.24
N GLY A 78 15.19 -4.14 -21.63
CA GLY A 78 16.36 -4.34 -22.50
C GLY A 78 17.65 -4.41 -21.70
N THR A 79 18.52 -5.36 -22.06
CA THR A 79 19.87 -5.48 -21.48
C THR A 79 20.85 -4.53 -22.13
N LYS A 80 22.09 -4.49 -21.59
CA LYS A 80 23.16 -3.65 -22.13
C LYS A 80 23.53 -4.01 -23.58
N ASP A 81 23.42 -5.30 -23.93
CA ASP A 81 23.67 -5.82 -25.28
C ASP A 81 22.41 -5.82 -26.16
N LEU A 82 21.40 -5.04 -25.80
CA LEU A 82 20.15 -4.81 -26.55
C LEU A 82 19.27 -6.07 -26.70
N GLN A 83 19.39 -7.02 -25.78
CA GLN A 83 18.50 -8.18 -25.75
C GLN A 83 17.28 -7.87 -24.88
N MET A 84 16.11 -8.29 -25.34
CA MET A 84 14.87 -8.15 -24.58
C MET A 84 14.73 -9.29 -23.58
N VAL A 85 14.46 -8.95 -22.33
CA VAL A 85 14.31 -9.88 -21.22
C VAL A 85 12.98 -9.64 -20.53
N SER A 86 12.23 -10.73 -20.32
CA SER A 86 11.02 -10.70 -19.48
C SER A 86 11.41 -11.12 -18.07
N LEU A 87 11.15 -10.23 -17.12
CA LEU A 87 11.46 -10.43 -15.70
C LEU A 87 10.19 -10.36 -14.87
N THR A 88 10.09 -11.25 -13.89
CA THR A 88 9.05 -11.15 -12.87
C THR A 88 9.71 -10.87 -11.53
N CYS A 89 9.31 -9.77 -10.92
CA CYS A 89 9.79 -9.36 -9.61
C CYS A 89 8.69 -9.59 -8.57
N ARG A 90 9.02 -10.33 -7.52
CA ARG A 90 8.14 -10.52 -6.38
C ARG A 90 8.57 -9.59 -5.26
N VAL A 91 7.65 -8.74 -4.83
CA VAL A 91 7.88 -7.73 -3.80
C VAL A 91 6.97 -8.00 -2.62
N LEU A 92 7.54 -8.05 -1.43
CA LEU A 92 6.80 -8.11 -0.17
C LEU A 92 6.84 -6.71 0.45
N SER A 93 5.71 -6.03 0.45
CA SER A 93 5.62 -4.62 0.86
C SER A 93 4.55 -4.39 1.90
N ARG A 94 4.78 -3.36 2.70
CA ARG A 94 3.80 -2.86 3.68
C ARG A 94 3.90 -1.33 3.77
N PRO A 95 2.81 -0.65 4.14
CA PRO A 95 2.87 0.80 4.35
C PRO A 95 3.61 1.13 5.64
N SER A 96 4.24 2.31 5.70
CA SER A 96 4.77 2.85 6.94
C SER A 96 3.61 3.33 7.81
N VAL A 97 3.43 2.71 8.97
CA VAL A 97 2.31 3.02 9.89
C VAL A 97 2.34 4.49 10.33
N GLU A 98 3.53 5.00 10.61
CA GLU A 98 3.70 6.38 11.07
C GLU A 98 3.30 7.42 10.04
N ASN A 99 3.34 7.07 8.77
CA ASN A 99 3.11 7.97 7.64
C ASN A 99 1.79 7.67 6.90
N LEU A 100 0.88 6.90 7.49
CA LEU A 100 -0.42 6.58 6.87
C LEU A 100 -1.22 7.82 6.46
N PRO A 101 -1.33 8.88 7.26
CA PRO A 101 -2.02 10.09 6.84
C PRO A 101 -1.41 10.73 5.59
N THR A 102 -0.09 10.73 5.47
CA THR A 102 0.63 11.23 4.30
C THR A 102 0.36 10.36 3.07
N ILE A 103 0.38 9.03 3.24
CA ILE A 103 0.07 8.07 2.17
C ILE A 103 -1.35 8.31 1.65
N TYR A 104 -2.31 8.46 2.54
CA TYR A 104 -3.70 8.73 2.14
C TYR A 104 -3.83 10.05 1.39
N ARG A 105 -3.15 11.09 1.85
CA ARG A 105 -3.21 12.42 1.23
C ARG A 105 -2.60 12.43 -0.17
N GLU A 106 -1.48 11.74 -0.36
CA GLU A 106 -0.72 11.77 -1.60
C GLU A 106 -1.13 10.67 -2.60
N LEU A 107 -1.39 9.46 -2.09
CA LEU A 107 -1.56 8.27 -2.92
C LEU A 107 -2.97 7.65 -2.84
N GLY A 108 -3.72 7.92 -1.78
CA GLY A 108 -5.04 7.33 -1.56
C GLY A 108 -4.96 5.91 -0.99
N THR A 109 -6.07 5.16 -1.10
CA THR A 109 -6.18 3.80 -0.55
C THR A 109 -5.48 2.76 -1.42
N ASP A 110 -5.33 3.02 -2.71
CA ASP A 110 -4.73 2.11 -3.70
C ASP A 110 -3.24 2.38 -3.92
N TYR A 111 -2.52 2.80 -2.88
CA TYR A 111 -1.13 3.22 -2.97
C TYR A 111 -0.22 2.14 -3.58
N ASP A 112 -0.42 0.88 -3.22
CA ASP A 112 0.39 -0.24 -3.70
C ASP A 112 0.11 -0.57 -5.18
N GLU A 113 -1.14 -0.47 -5.62
CA GLU A 113 -1.52 -0.74 -7.01
C GLU A 113 -1.06 0.34 -7.98
N ARG A 114 -0.94 1.58 -7.50
CA ARG A 114 -0.53 2.71 -8.35
C ARG A 114 0.98 2.90 -8.39
N VAL A 115 1.63 2.76 -7.26
CA VAL A 115 3.04 3.16 -7.09
C VAL A 115 3.99 2.01 -7.34
N LEU A 116 3.73 0.83 -6.79
CA LEU A 116 4.65 -0.30 -6.90
C LEU A 116 4.96 -0.73 -8.33
N PRO A 117 3.98 -0.91 -9.24
CA PRO A 117 4.30 -1.27 -10.61
C PRO A 117 5.19 -0.26 -11.31
N SER A 118 4.93 1.02 -11.13
CA SER A 118 5.70 2.10 -11.72
C SER A 118 7.15 2.11 -11.24
N ILE A 119 7.35 2.06 -9.92
CA ILE A 119 8.68 2.06 -9.31
C ILE A 119 9.47 0.81 -9.71
N VAL A 120 8.84 -0.35 -9.65
CA VAL A 120 9.49 -1.63 -9.98
C VAL A 120 9.92 -1.65 -11.43
N ASN A 121 9.06 -1.24 -12.36
CA ASN A 121 9.41 -1.16 -13.77
C ASN A 121 10.58 -0.22 -14.04
N GLU A 122 10.57 0.95 -13.42
CA GLU A 122 11.65 1.93 -13.57
C GLU A 122 12.98 1.41 -13.05
N VAL A 123 13.00 0.82 -11.85
CA VAL A 123 14.21 0.27 -11.25
C VAL A 123 14.72 -0.94 -12.03
N LEU A 124 13.84 -1.84 -12.45
CA LEU A 124 14.23 -2.99 -13.28
C LEU A 124 14.87 -2.56 -14.58
N LYS A 125 14.28 -1.60 -15.28
CA LYS A 125 14.85 -1.07 -16.51
C LYS A 125 16.24 -0.47 -16.29
N SER A 126 16.37 0.31 -15.23
CA SER A 126 17.63 0.96 -14.88
C SER A 126 18.74 -0.04 -14.55
N VAL A 127 18.45 -1.02 -13.70
CA VAL A 127 19.43 -2.01 -13.26
C VAL A 127 19.78 -2.98 -14.37
N VAL A 128 18.80 -3.53 -15.07
CA VAL A 128 19.01 -4.53 -16.14
C VAL A 128 19.81 -3.95 -17.29
N ALA A 129 19.62 -2.67 -17.61
CA ALA A 129 20.37 -1.99 -18.67
C ALA A 129 21.87 -1.89 -18.38
N GLN A 130 22.31 -2.12 -17.16
CA GLN A 130 23.73 -2.10 -16.77
C GLN A 130 24.43 -3.46 -16.98
N PHE A 131 23.69 -4.53 -17.23
CA PHE A 131 24.17 -5.90 -17.33
C PHE A 131 23.91 -6.48 -18.71
N ASN A 132 24.82 -7.37 -19.15
CA ASN A 132 24.60 -8.19 -20.34
C ASN A 132 23.68 -9.35 -20.02
N ALA A 133 23.08 -9.96 -21.04
CA ALA A 133 22.16 -11.08 -20.87
C ALA A 133 22.84 -12.26 -20.14
N SER A 134 24.10 -12.56 -20.45
CA SER A 134 24.87 -13.61 -19.78
C SER A 134 25.11 -13.31 -18.29
N GLN A 135 25.32 -12.06 -17.95
CA GLN A 135 25.53 -11.63 -16.56
C GLN A 135 24.25 -11.74 -15.72
N LEU A 136 23.09 -11.55 -16.32
CA LEU A 136 21.81 -11.74 -15.62
C LEU A 136 21.61 -13.18 -15.16
N ILE A 137 22.14 -14.14 -15.90
CA ILE A 137 22.06 -15.57 -15.56
C ILE A 137 23.14 -15.93 -14.53
N THR A 138 24.37 -15.51 -14.74
CA THR A 138 25.54 -15.90 -13.91
C THR A 138 25.61 -15.12 -12.59
N GLN A 139 25.17 -13.86 -12.59
CA GLN A 139 25.23 -12.96 -11.44
C GLN A 139 23.85 -12.56 -10.94
N ARG A 140 22.92 -13.50 -10.95
CA ARG A 140 21.52 -13.26 -10.56
C ARG A 140 21.38 -12.69 -9.15
N GLU A 141 22.15 -13.17 -8.18
CA GLU A 141 22.10 -12.69 -6.81
C GLU A 141 22.55 -11.23 -6.68
N MET A 142 23.59 -10.86 -7.40
CA MET A 142 24.08 -9.50 -7.42
C MET A 142 23.05 -8.54 -8.02
N VAL A 143 22.42 -8.94 -9.12
CA VAL A 143 21.35 -8.17 -9.76
C VAL A 143 20.14 -8.02 -8.82
N SER A 144 19.73 -9.09 -8.16
CA SER A 144 18.63 -9.06 -7.18
C SER A 144 18.93 -8.11 -6.03
N ARG A 145 20.16 -8.09 -5.54
CA ARG A 145 20.59 -7.19 -4.47
C ARG A 145 20.54 -5.73 -4.90
N LEU A 146 21.02 -5.41 -6.08
CA LEU A 146 20.97 -4.06 -6.62
C LEU A 146 19.53 -3.58 -6.82
N VAL A 147 18.68 -4.45 -7.34
CA VAL A 147 17.24 -4.16 -7.50
C VAL A 147 16.60 -3.88 -6.14
N ARG A 148 16.88 -4.73 -5.14
CA ARG A 148 16.37 -4.53 -3.77
C ARG A 148 16.79 -3.18 -3.19
N ASP A 149 18.06 -2.84 -3.26
CA ASP A 149 18.59 -1.61 -2.68
C ASP A 149 17.98 -0.37 -3.34
N ASN A 150 17.89 -0.36 -4.66
CA ASN A 150 17.31 0.74 -5.40
C ASN A 150 15.80 0.87 -5.16
N LEU A 151 15.08 -0.26 -5.12
CA LEU A 151 13.66 -0.27 -4.80
C LEU A 151 13.37 0.24 -3.40
N THR A 152 14.17 -0.18 -2.41
CA THR A 152 14.02 0.27 -1.02
C THR A 152 14.18 1.77 -0.92
N LEU A 153 15.17 2.35 -1.58
CA LEU A 153 15.39 3.79 -1.59
C LEU A 153 14.22 4.55 -2.22
N ARG A 154 13.70 4.05 -3.33
CA ARG A 154 12.58 4.69 -4.01
C ARG A 154 11.26 4.54 -3.25
N ALA A 155 11.02 3.37 -2.68
CA ALA A 155 9.82 3.11 -1.89
C ALA A 155 9.73 4.00 -0.66
N ARG A 156 10.86 4.32 -0.03
CA ARG A 156 10.89 5.25 1.12
C ARG A 156 10.33 6.62 0.81
N ARG A 157 10.50 7.11 -0.41
CA ARG A 157 9.93 8.40 -0.83
C ARG A 157 8.41 8.41 -0.81
N PHE A 158 7.81 7.23 -0.97
CA PHE A 158 6.36 7.05 -0.95
C PHE A 158 5.87 6.47 0.37
N ASN A 159 6.72 6.39 1.38
CA ASN A 159 6.40 5.85 2.72
C ASN A 159 5.97 4.38 2.67
N ILE A 160 6.53 3.61 1.75
CA ILE A 160 6.33 2.18 1.61
C ILE A 160 7.58 1.46 2.07
N ILE A 161 7.41 0.44 2.93
CA ILE A 161 8.50 -0.39 3.42
C ILE A 161 8.52 -1.68 2.62
N LEU A 162 9.67 -2.02 2.06
CA LEU A 162 9.90 -3.30 1.37
C LEU A 162 10.57 -4.27 2.32
N ASP A 163 9.89 -5.37 2.63
CA ASP A 163 10.42 -6.42 3.50
C ASP A 163 11.27 -7.42 2.71
N ASP A 164 10.90 -7.73 1.47
CA ASP A 164 11.65 -8.61 0.59
C ASP A 164 11.41 -8.28 -0.88
N VAL A 165 12.44 -8.51 -1.70
CA VAL A 165 12.38 -8.34 -3.15
C VAL A 165 13.17 -9.48 -3.78
N SER A 166 12.55 -10.21 -4.71
CA SER A 166 13.20 -11.31 -5.42
C SER A 166 12.82 -11.32 -6.90
N LEU A 167 13.76 -11.72 -7.74
CA LEU A 167 13.51 -11.98 -9.15
C LEU A 167 13.16 -13.46 -9.30
N THR A 168 11.96 -13.78 -9.79
CA THR A 168 11.46 -15.16 -9.84
C THR A 168 11.63 -15.81 -11.21
N HIS A 169 11.33 -15.08 -12.27
CA HIS A 169 11.43 -15.60 -13.64
C HIS A 169 12.25 -14.67 -14.50
N ILE A 170 13.25 -15.22 -15.17
CA ILE A 170 14.04 -14.51 -16.16
C ILE A 170 13.94 -15.32 -17.46
N SER A 171 13.28 -14.75 -18.48
CA SER A 171 13.19 -15.38 -19.78
C SER A 171 13.65 -14.41 -20.87
N PHE A 172 14.43 -14.94 -21.81
CA PHE A 172 14.96 -14.17 -22.92
C PHE A 172 14.06 -14.31 -24.15
N SER A 173 14.14 -13.37 -25.07
CA SER A 173 13.40 -13.46 -26.32
C SER A 173 13.88 -14.67 -27.14
N PRO A 174 13.00 -15.25 -28.01
CA PRO A 174 13.37 -16.42 -28.82
C PRO A 174 14.59 -16.23 -29.71
N GLU A 175 14.92 -15.01 -30.06
CA GLU A 175 16.09 -14.69 -30.88
C GLU A 175 17.43 -14.93 -30.19
N PHE A 176 17.43 -15.07 -28.87
CA PHE A 176 18.65 -15.33 -28.09
C PHE A 176 19.01 -16.82 -27.98
N THR A 177 18.08 -17.72 -28.30
CA THR A 177 18.27 -19.16 -28.14
C THR A 177 18.81 -19.88 -29.39
N HIS A 178 19.20 -19.14 -30.44
CA HIS A 178 19.80 -19.69 -31.67
C HIS A 178 21.30 -19.45 -31.76
#